data_435de72739d1c2204be9803b2603e290
#
_entry.id   435de72739d1c2204be9803b2603e290
#
_cell.length_a   1.000
_cell.length_b   1.000
_cell.length_c   1.000
_cell.angle_alpha   90.00
_cell.angle_beta   90.00
_cell.angle_gamma   90.00
#
_symmetry.space_group_name_H-M   'P 1'
#
loop_
_entity.id
_entity.type
_entity.pdbx_description
1 polymer ?
#
loop_
_entity_poly.entity_id
_entity_poly.type
_entity_poly.pdbx_seq_one_letter_code
_entity_poly.pdbx_strand_id
1 'polypeptide(L)'
;MATDKEIKLIAQLLDKTRKNILSWEPTAEEDEFFSTLEGNVSFIVREGPSRKFLTMRDEHDRVLLTVDSNDVDEVPQLYAEARRQALKVDESLDGVLERLTKLDQRKGA
;
A
#
# COMPACT_ATOMS: atom_id res chain seq x y z
N MET A 1 18.81 9.14 8.49
CA MET A 1 18.62 7.86 9.18
C MET A 1 17.30 7.87 9.95
N ALA A 2 16.50 6.82 9.84
CA ALA A 2 15.19 6.78 10.51
C ALA A 2 15.35 6.60 12.03
N THR A 3 14.45 7.22 12.78
CA THR A 3 14.40 7.06 14.23
C THR A 3 13.71 5.75 14.59
N ASP A 4 13.87 5.30 15.83
CA ASP A 4 13.20 4.10 16.33
C ASP A 4 11.68 4.22 16.20
N LYS A 5 11.13 5.40 16.43
CA LYS A 5 9.69 5.64 16.28
C LYS A 5 9.23 5.51 14.84
N GLU A 6 10.03 5.98 13.90
CA GLU A 6 9.71 5.86 12.47
C GLU A 6 9.75 4.41 12.03
N ILE A 7 10.75 3.64 12.49
CA ILE A 7 10.84 2.22 12.20
C ILE A 7 9.62 1.47 12.77
N LYS A 8 9.24 1.78 14.01
CA LYS A 8 8.05 1.18 14.63
C LYS A 8 6.77 1.55 13.88
N LEU A 9 6.68 2.78 13.41
CA LEU A 9 5.53 3.23 12.62
C LEU A 9 5.37 2.37 11.36
N ILE A 10 6.44 2.20 10.60
CA ILE A 10 6.39 1.41 9.38
C ILE A 10 6.01 -0.04 9.70
N ALA A 11 6.59 -0.63 10.73
CA ALA A 11 6.27 -2.00 11.14
C ALA A 11 4.80 -2.16 11.52
N GLN A 12 4.25 -1.20 12.26
CA GLN A 12 2.83 -1.22 12.65
C GLN A 12 1.90 -1.03 11.45
N LEU A 13 2.24 -0.11 10.56
CA LEU A 13 1.44 0.10 9.35
C LEU A 13 1.42 -1.18 8.49
N LEU A 14 2.55 -1.83 8.34
CA LEU A 14 2.66 -3.07 7.59
C LEU A 14 1.83 -4.19 8.24
N ASP A 15 1.94 -4.34 9.55
CA ASP A 15 1.19 -5.34 10.29
C ASP A 15 -0.32 -5.14 10.14
N LYS A 16 -0.80 -3.91 10.34
CA LYS A 16 -2.23 -3.60 10.24
C LYS A 16 -2.76 -3.73 8.82
N THR A 17 -1.92 -3.43 7.83
CA THR A 17 -2.29 -3.62 6.42
C THR A 17 -2.44 -5.11 6.11
N ARG A 18 -1.50 -5.94 6.55
CA ARG A 18 -1.56 -7.38 6.33
C ARG A 18 -2.76 -8.04 7.00
N LYS A 19 -3.21 -7.49 8.12
CA LYS A 19 -4.39 -7.98 8.85
C LYS A 19 -5.70 -7.41 8.31
N ASN A 20 -5.64 -6.58 7.28
CA ASN A 20 -6.80 -5.88 6.70
C ASN A 20 -7.53 -4.98 7.69
N ILE A 21 -6.82 -4.50 8.71
CA ILE A 21 -7.35 -3.54 9.68
C ILE A 21 -7.21 -2.12 9.15
N LEU A 22 -6.11 -1.85 8.44
CA LEU A 22 -5.86 -0.57 7.80
C LEU A 22 -6.16 -0.70 6.31
N SER A 23 -6.96 0.22 5.78
CA SER A 23 -7.41 0.18 4.38
C SER A 23 -6.71 1.26 3.55
N TRP A 24 -6.31 0.89 2.35
CA TRP A 24 -5.64 1.77 1.41
C TRP A 24 -6.49 1.99 0.17
N GLU A 25 -6.43 3.18 -0.39
CA GLU A 25 -7.16 3.55 -1.59
C GLU A 25 -6.22 4.25 -2.58
N PRO A 26 -6.48 4.12 -3.90
CA PRO A 26 -5.67 4.84 -4.87
C PRO A 26 -5.97 6.34 -4.81
N THR A 27 -4.99 7.15 -5.22
CA THR A 27 -5.17 8.59 -5.37
C THR A 27 -5.31 8.93 -6.85
N ALA A 28 -5.40 10.22 -7.16
CA ALA A 28 -5.42 10.68 -8.55
C ALA A 28 -4.07 10.48 -9.25
N GLU A 29 -3.01 10.33 -8.48
CA GLU A 29 -1.66 10.09 -9.01
C GLU A 29 -1.42 8.60 -9.20
N GLU A 30 -0.70 8.23 -10.25
CA GLU A 30 -0.27 6.84 -10.44
C GLU A 30 0.71 6.42 -9.34
N ASP A 31 0.67 5.15 -8.99
CA ASP A 31 1.61 4.55 -8.05
C ASP A 31 1.62 5.25 -6.69
N GLU A 32 0.48 5.81 -6.29
CA GLU A 32 0.31 6.46 -5.01
C GLU A 32 -0.98 5.98 -4.35
N PHE A 33 -0.89 5.61 -3.07
CA PHE A 33 -2.02 5.09 -2.31
C PHE A 33 -2.08 5.76 -0.96
N PHE A 34 -3.30 5.95 -0.44
CA PHE A 34 -3.45 6.62 0.84
C PHE A 34 -4.33 5.83 1.81
N SER A 35 -4.12 6.10 3.09
CA SER A 35 -4.93 5.58 4.18
C SER A 35 -5.09 6.68 5.24
N THR A 36 -6.14 6.58 6.04
CA THR A 36 -6.39 7.51 7.13
C THR A 36 -6.56 6.75 8.44
N LEU A 37 -6.14 7.38 9.52
CA LEU A 37 -6.28 6.85 10.86
C LEU A 37 -7.13 7.80 11.69
N GLU A 38 -8.37 7.38 11.98
CA GLU A 38 -9.33 8.11 12.81
C GLU A 38 -9.49 9.60 12.47
N GLY A 39 -9.34 9.93 11.18
CA GLY A 39 -9.65 11.25 10.67
C GLY A 39 -8.61 12.34 10.89
N ASN A 40 -7.61 12.11 11.73
CA ASN A 40 -6.65 13.16 12.07
C ASN A 40 -5.31 13.03 11.38
N VAL A 41 -4.96 11.84 10.96
CA VAL A 41 -3.66 11.56 10.33
C VAL A 41 -3.87 10.75 9.09
N SER A 42 -3.17 11.12 8.02
CA SER A 42 -3.19 10.34 6.78
C SER A 42 -1.79 9.87 6.42
N PHE A 43 -1.75 8.76 5.70
CA PHE A 43 -0.52 8.17 5.23
C PHE A 43 -0.59 8.02 3.72
N ILE A 44 0.50 8.34 3.05
CA ILE A 44 0.61 8.19 1.61
C ILE A 44 1.85 7.36 1.33
N VAL A 45 1.68 6.27 0.59
CA VAL A 45 2.82 5.52 0.05
C VAL A 45 2.87 5.77 -1.43
N ARG A 46 4.08 5.96 -1.96
CA ARG A 46 4.25 6.19 -3.39
C ARG A 46 5.57 5.63 -3.89
N GLU A 47 5.58 5.35 -5.18
CA GLU A 47 6.80 4.91 -5.86
C GLU A 47 7.42 6.08 -6.60
N GLY A 48 8.70 6.34 -6.33
CA GLY A 48 9.49 7.30 -7.09
C GLY A 48 10.40 6.59 -8.07
N PRO A 49 11.24 7.35 -8.81
CA PRO A 49 12.11 6.75 -9.83
C PRO A 49 13.10 5.71 -9.32
N SER A 50 13.56 5.83 -8.08
CA SER A 50 14.55 4.93 -7.51
C SER A 50 14.22 4.45 -6.10
N ARG A 51 13.17 4.98 -5.49
CA ARG A 51 12.81 4.71 -4.10
C ARG A 51 11.31 4.69 -3.93
N LYS A 52 10.88 4.04 -2.85
CA LYS A 52 9.51 4.12 -2.38
C LYS A 52 9.48 4.96 -1.13
N PHE A 53 8.38 5.67 -0.92
CA PHE A 53 8.25 6.65 0.17
C PHE A 53 6.99 6.43 0.96
N LEU A 54 7.08 6.70 2.27
CA LEU A 54 5.90 6.91 3.11
C LEU A 54 5.91 8.34 3.59
N THR A 55 4.78 9.03 3.44
CA THR A 55 4.57 10.37 3.97
C THR A 55 3.41 10.33 4.96
N MET A 56 3.58 10.95 6.11
CA MET A 56 2.52 11.11 7.11
C MET A 56 2.13 12.58 7.16
N ARG A 57 0.81 12.84 7.11
CA ARG A 57 0.25 14.19 7.15
C ARG A 57 -0.75 14.34 8.28
N ASP A 58 -0.87 15.56 8.79
CA ASP A 58 -1.88 15.86 9.81
C ASP A 58 -3.23 16.26 9.17
N GLU A 59 -4.19 16.63 9.99
CA GLU A 59 -5.54 17.00 9.54
C GLU A 59 -5.58 18.24 8.63
N HIS A 60 -4.51 19.04 8.62
CA HIS A 60 -4.38 20.22 7.75
C HIS A 60 -3.51 19.96 6.53
N ASP A 61 -3.26 18.69 6.21
CA ASP A 61 -2.42 18.28 5.07
C ASP A 61 -0.95 18.71 5.19
N ARG A 62 -0.50 19.01 6.38
CA ARG A 62 0.92 19.33 6.60
C ARG A 62 1.71 18.03 6.70
N VAL A 63 2.83 17.98 5.99
CA VAL A 63 3.72 16.81 6.04
C VAL A 63 4.43 16.80 7.41
N LEU A 64 4.18 15.74 8.17
CA LEU A 64 4.81 15.56 9.48
C LEU A 64 6.13 14.82 9.38
N LEU A 65 6.19 13.85 8.47
CA LEU A 65 7.44 13.13 8.19
C LEU A 65 7.37 12.45 6.83
N THR A 66 8.55 12.16 6.28
CA THR A 66 8.69 11.33 5.09
C THR A 66 9.80 10.33 5.35
N VAL A 67 9.52 9.06 5.07
CA VAL A 67 10.49 7.96 5.24
C VAL A 67 10.62 7.26 3.90
N ASP A 68 11.85 6.98 3.48
CA ASP A 68 12.05 6.29 2.21
C ASP A 68 12.63 4.89 2.40
N SER A 69 12.69 4.15 1.29
CA SER A 69 13.14 2.76 1.30
C SER A 69 14.62 2.59 1.63
N ASN A 70 15.42 3.67 1.56
CA ASN A 70 16.81 3.62 1.98
C ASN A 70 16.94 3.74 3.50
N ASP A 71 15.97 4.40 4.15
CA ASP A 71 15.99 4.59 5.60
C ASP A 71 15.39 3.41 6.36
N VAL A 72 14.33 2.81 5.80
CA VAL A 72 13.65 1.67 6.42
C VAL A 72 13.37 0.61 5.36
N ASP A 73 13.91 -0.57 5.57
CA ASP A 73 13.81 -1.67 4.60
C ASP A 73 12.38 -2.16 4.36
N GLU A 74 11.47 -1.88 5.28
CA GLU A 74 10.08 -2.36 5.18
C GLU A 74 9.18 -1.44 4.35
N VAL A 75 9.66 -0.25 3.97
CA VAL A 75 8.85 0.67 3.15
C VAL A 75 8.44 0.04 1.81
N PRO A 76 9.31 -0.65 1.07
CA PRO A 76 8.88 -1.33 -0.16
C PRO A 76 7.81 -2.39 0.08
N GLN A 77 7.89 -3.12 1.20
CA GLN A 77 6.88 -4.11 1.56
C GLN A 77 5.55 -3.45 1.86
N LEU A 78 5.57 -2.34 2.61
CA LEU A 78 4.36 -1.58 2.90
C LEU A 78 3.71 -1.06 1.62
N TYR A 79 4.51 -0.51 0.71
CA TYR A 79 4.01 -0.05 -0.58
C TYR A 79 3.35 -1.20 -1.35
N ALA A 80 4.01 -2.34 -1.43
CA ALA A 80 3.49 -3.49 -2.15
C ALA A 80 2.16 -3.98 -1.58
N GLU A 81 2.05 -4.07 -0.25
CA GLU A 81 0.82 -4.51 0.41
C GLU A 81 -0.30 -3.47 0.24
N ALA A 82 0.02 -2.18 0.36
CA ALA A 82 -0.95 -1.11 0.16
C ALA A 82 -1.49 -1.12 -1.27
N ARG A 83 -0.61 -1.26 -2.25
CA ARG A 83 -0.98 -1.33 -3.66
C ARG A 83 -1.88 -2.53 -3.93
N ARG A 84 -1.49 -3.69 -3.44
CA ARG A 84 -2.24 -4.93 -3.62
C ARG A 84 -3.66 -4.79 -3.08
N GLN A 85 -3.79 -4.21 -1.89
CA GLN A 85 -5.08 -4.01 -1.26
C GLN A 85 -5.91 -2.96 -1.99
N ALA A 86 -5.31 -1.80 -2.30
CA ALA A 86 -6.01 -0.69 -2.92
C ALA A 86 -6.53 -1.03 -4.33
N LEU A 87 -5.75 -1.78 -5.09
CA LEU A 87 -6.12 -2.18 -6.45
C LEU A 87 -6.91 -3.49 -6.48
N LYS A 88 -7.15 -4.10 -5.33
CA LYS A 88 -7.93 -5.34 -5.21
C LYS A 88 -7.36 -6.44 -6.11
N VAL A 89 -6.05 -6.61 -6.03
CA VAL A 89 -5.33 -7.55 -6.89
C VAL A 89 -5.83 -8.97 -6.72
N ASP A 90 -6.10 -9.41 -5.50
CA ASP A 90 -6.57 -10.77 -5.24
C ASP A 90 -7.93 -11.04 -5.87
N GLU A 91 -8.86 -10.08 -5.79
CA GLU A 91 -10.16 -10.20 -6.43
C GLU A 91 -10.03 -10.30 -7.94
N SER A 92 -9.12 -9.51 -8.52
CA SER A 92 -8.84 -9.54 -9.96
C SER A 92 -8.24 -10.87 -10.38
N LEU A 93 -7.32 -11.42 -9.57
CA LEU A 93 -6.72 -12.72 -9.83
C LEU A 93 -7.77 -13.83 -9.83
N ASP A 94 -8.66 -13.82 -8.83
CA ASP A 94 -9.73 -14.82 -8.76
C ASP A 94 -10.60 -14.78 -10.00
N GLY A 95 -10.98 -13.59 -10.45
CA GLY A 95 -11.77 -13.42 -11.67
C GLY A 95 -11.06 -13.91 -12.93
N VAL A 96 -9.75 -13.62 -13.03
CA VAL A 96 -8.94 -14.06 -14.16
C VAL A 96 -8.79 -15.58 -14.16
N LEU A 97 -8.51 -16.17 -12.99
CA LEU A 97 -8.37 -17.62 -12.88
C LEU A 97 -9.65 -18.33 -13.27
N GLU A 98 -10.80 -17.81 -12.86
CA GLU A 98 -12.08 -18.38 -13.24
C GLU A 98 -12.28 -18.34 -14.76
N ARG A 99 -11.96 -17.22 -15.38
CA ARG A 99 -12.10 -17.07 -16.84
C ARG A 99 -11.15 -18.00 -17.60
N LEU A 100 -9.92 -18.18 -17.11
CA LEU A 100 -8.97 -19.09 -17.72
C LEU A 100 -9.45 -20.55 -17.63
N THR A 101 -10.04 -20.93 -16.51
CA THR A 101 -10.62 -22.27 -16.35
C THR A 101 -11.75 -22.49 -17.35
N LYS A 102 -12.60 -21.49 -17.57
CA LYS A 102 -13.68 -21.59 -18.55
C LYS A 102 -13.17 -21.73 -19.99
N LEU A 103 -12.03 -21.12 -20.30
CA LEU A 103 -11.42 -21.28 -21.63
C LEU A 103 -11.01 -22.72 -21.87
N ASP A 104 -10.41 -23.41 -20.89
CA ASP A 104 -10.07 -24.79 -20.99
C ASP A 104 -11.29 -25.70 -21.25
N GLN A 105 -12.39 -25.39 -20.54
CA GLN A 105 -13.64 -26.11 -20.71
C GLN A 105 -14.19 -25.98 -22.14
N ARG A 106 -14.06 -24.80 -22.75
CA ARG A 106 -14.49 -24.56 -24.12
C ARG A 106 -13.67 -25.33 -25.11
N LYS A 107 -12.36 -25.43 -24.91
CA LYS A 107 -11.46 -26.16 -25.79
C LYS A 107 -11.60 -27.66 -25.64
N GLY A 108 -11.98 -28.13 -24.48
CA GLY A 108 -12.16 -29.53 -24.21
C GLY A 108 -13.48 -30.14 -24.72
N ALA A 109 -14.35 -29.29 -25.22
CA ALA A 109 -15.66 -29.73 -25.70
C ALA A 109 -15.58 -30.38 -27.07
#